data_18d092bec9a898347e11a477ac049ccf
#
_entry.id   18d092bec9a898347e11a477ac049ccf
#
_cell.length_a   1.000
_cell.length_b   1.000
_cell.length_c   1.000
_cell.angle_alpha   90.00
_cell.angle_beta   90.00
_cell.angle_gamma   90.00
#
_symmetry.space_group_name_H-M   'P 1'
#
loop_
_entity.id
_entity.type
_entity.pdbx_description
1 polymer ?
#
loop_
_entity_poly.entity_id
_entity_poly.type
_entity_poly.pdbx_seq_one_letter_code
_entity_poly.pdbx_strand_id
1 'polypeptide(L)'
;MVELKGLTTIVLDIGASFIIPLVPYPYALTSLPSVLEQQWDSSDFSPYKSAFPREAQASSAALLEHVQQLSASDVKDPALKKLQGYLWRTGYESGSIVTPLFPDVAPRLKQWKDSGLRLAIFSSGSVEAQKLFSKYVGVGKESETGGRQKTEDLNPLFEGNYDTINAGPKMEKGSYELIAKEMGLKVEEILFLSDNVKEIQAAKEAGMQALLVDRPGNAPLTEDDLKTHTLVQSLDEVEIVPNIADVLMNA
;
A
#
# COMPACT_ATOMS: atom_id res chain seq x y z
N MET A 1 -5.20 -16.76 -17.23
CA MET A 1 -3.82 -16.87 -16.71
C MET A 1 -2.90 -16.11 -17.64
N VAL A 2 -2.07 -15.23 -17.09
CA VAL A 2 -1.13 -14.39 -17.84
C VAL A 2 0.27 -14.94 -17.59
N GLU A 3 0.93 -15.44 -18.63
CA GLU A 3 2.31 -15.95 -18.56
C GLU A 3 3.29 -14.84 -18.90
N LEU A 4 4.26 -14.59 -18.00
CA LEU A 4 5.28 -13.55 -18.12
C LEU A 4 6.69 -14.17 -18.02
N LYS A 5 7.64 -13.60 -18.78
CA LYS A 5 9.01 -14.14 -18.89
C LYS A 5 10.06 -13.05 -18.66
N GLY A 6 11.24 -13.46 -18.26
CA GLY A 6 12.39 -12.56 -18.09
C GLY A 6 12.29 -11.62 -16.88
N LEU A 7 11.42 -11.92 -15.93
CA LEU A 7 11.23 -11.13 -14.73
C LEU A 7 12.10 -11.66 -13.58
N THR A 8 12.66 -10.74 -12.84
CA THR A 8 13.39 -11.00 -11.59
C THR A 8 12.73 -10.31 -10.39
N THR A 9 11.86 -9.33 -10.67
CA THR A 9 11.32 -8.46 -9.62
C THR A 9 9.86 -8.10 -9.90
N ILE A 10 9.09 -7.99 -8.81
CA ILE A 10 7.73 -7.48 -8.84
C ILE A 10 7.65 -6.26 -7.94
N VAL A 11 7.17 -5.15 -8.49
CA VAL A 11 6.83 -3.93 -7.76
C VAL A 11 5.32 -3.80 -7.66
N LEU A 12 4.83 -3.57 -6.45
CA LEU A 12 3.43 -3.67 -6.10
C LEU A 12 2.89 -2.31 -5.65
N ASP A 13 1.79 -1.87 -6.24
CA ASP A 13 0.97 -0.85 -5.59
C ASP A 13 0.07 -1.50 -4.54
N ILE A 14 0.31 -1.21 -3.26
CA ILE A 14 -0.42 -1.84 -2.14
C ILE A 14 -1.77 -1.15 -1.82
N GLY A 15 -2.26 -0.29 -2.70
CA GLY A 15 -3.58 0.32 -2.55
C GLY A 15 -4.72 -0.69 -2.67
N ALA A 16 -5.79 -0.30 -3.36
CA ALA A 16 -6.96 -1.13 -3.57
C ALA A 16 -6.71 -2.42 -4.39
N SER A 17 -5.49 -2.58 -4.97
CA SER A 17 -5.07 -3.83 -5.64
C SER A 17 -4.85 -5.00 -4.68
N PHE A 18 -4.47 -4.73 -3.42
CA PHE A 18 -4.03 -5.75 -2.46
C PHE A 18 -4.79 -5.70 -1.15
N ILE A 19 -5.16 -4.50 -0.69
CA ILE A 19 -5.87 -4.28 0.57
C ILE A 19 -7.36 -4.11 0.29
N ILE A 20 -8.20 -4.84 1.01
CA ILE A 20 -9.64 -4.63 0.98
C ILE A 20 -9.95 -3.24 1.52
N PRO A 21 -10.63 -2.33 0.76
CA PRO A 21 -10.63 -0.87 1.02
C PRO A 21 -11.37 -0.40 2.29
N LEU A 22 -11.69 -1.26 3.25
CA LEU A 22 -12.71 -0.99 4.27
C LEU A 22 -12.21 -0.52 5.64
N VAL A 23 -10.92 -0.50 5.96
CA VAL A 23 -10.52 -0.37 7.37
C VAL A 23 -9.63 0.83 7.73
N PRO A 24 -8.49 1.15 7.09
CA PRO A 24 -7.60 2.16 7.67
C PRO A 24 -8.13 3.59 7.63
N TYR A 25 -8.69 4.04 6.50
CA TYR A 25 -9.13 5.44 6.36
C TYR A 25 -10.33 5.78 7.24
N PRO A 26 -11.42 4.98 7.27
CA PRO A 26 -12.51 5.20 8.21
C PRO A 26 -12.06 5.15 9.66
N TYR A 27 -11.15 4.23 10.02
CA TYR A 27 -10.66 4.09 11.39
C TYR A 27 -10.00 5.37 11.92
N ALA A 28 -9.16 6.03 11.14
CA ALA A 28 -8.48 7.25 11.58
C ALA A 28 -9.49 8.34 12.01
N LEU A 29 -10.59 8.50 11.26
CA LEU A 29 -11.62 9.48 11.60
C LEU A 29 -12.52 9.02 12.75
N THR A 30 -12.88 7.75 12.80
CA THR A 30 -13.78 7.20 13.82
C THR A 30 -13.10 7.05 15.18
N SER A 31 -11.80 6.80 15.23
CA SER A 31 -11.03 6.68 16.48
C SER A 31 -10.63 8.05 17.06
N LEU A 32 -10.58 9.10 16.23
CA LEU A 32 -10.09 10.42 16.64
C LEU A 32 -10.82 11.00 17.86
N PRO A 33 -12.17 10.99 17.99
CA PRO A 33 -12.86 11.52 19.18
C PRO A 33 -12.37 10.87 20.49
N SER A 34 -12.25 9.55 20.51
CA SER A 34 -11.77 8.81 21.69
C SER A 34 -10.31 9.11 22.01
N VAL A 35 -9.46 9.23 20.98
CA VAL A 35 -8.05 9.61 21.16
C VAL A 35 -7.93 11.02 21.71
N LEU A 36 -8.70 11.97 21.20
CA LEU A 36 -8.71 13.35 21.71
C LEU A 36 -9.17 13.43 23.17
N GLU A 37 -10.17 12.63 23.56
CA GLU A 37 -10.64 12.58 24.95
C GLU A 37 -9.56 12.01 25.89
N GLN A 38 -8.83 10.98 25.48
CA GLN A 38 -7.87 10.27 26.31
C GLN A 38 -6.47 10.87 26.28
N GLN A 39 -6.06 11.50 25.17
CA GLN A 39 -4.67 11.86 24.89
C GLN A 39 -4.44 13.36 24.70
N TRP A 40 -5.46 14.21 24.86
CA TRP A 40 -5.36 15.65 24.56
C TRP A 40 -4.16 16.36 25.21
N ASP A 41 -3.86 16.02 26.47
CA ASP A 41 -2.78 16.61 27.27
C ASP A 41 -1.54 15.68 27.37
N SER A 42 -1.54 14.58 26.62
CA SER A 42 -0.43 13.63 26.60
C SER A 42 0.78 14.21 25.86
N SER A 43 1.98 13.94 26.36
CA SER A 43 3.24 14.26 25.68
C SER A 43 3.36 13.61 24.33
N ASP A 44 2.82 12.39 24.19
CA ASP A 44 2.89 11.59 22.96
C ASP A 44 1.99 12.14 21.86
N PHE A 45 0.86 12.76 22.22
CA PHE A 45 -0.06 13.39 21.26
C PHE A 45 0.33 14.85 20.92
N SER A 46 1.05 15.52 21.81
CA SER A 46 1.45 16.92 21.65
C SER A 46 2.09 17.26 20.29
N PRO A 47 3.02 16.47 19.72
CA PRO A 47 3.63 16.74 18.41
C PRO A 47 2.66 16.68 17.22
N TYR A 48 1.55 15.98 17.38
CA TYR A 48 0.51 15.87 16.36
C TYR A 48 -0.46 17.06 16.47
N LYS A 49 -0.91 17.38 17.67
CA LYS A 49 -1.73 18.56 17.95
C LYS A 49 -1.06 19.86 17.51
N SER A 50 0.21 20.04 17.86
CA SER A 50 0.97 21.26 17.57
C SER A 50 1.29 21.49 16.08
N ALA A 51 1.08 20.49 15.23
CA ALA A 51 1.26 20.61 13.79
C ALA A 51 0.12 21.37 13.10
N PHE A 52 -1.05 21.51 13.75
CA PHE A 52 -2.20 22.21 13.20
C PHE A 52 -2.18 23.72 13.52
N PRO A 53 -3.00 24.55 12.85
CA PRO A 53 -3.16 25.98 13.17
C PRO A 53 -3.61 26.20 14.62
N ARG A 54 -3.25 27.36 15.19
CA ARG A 54 -3.54 27.68 16.60
C ARG A 54 -5.01 27.58 16.95
N GLU A 55 -5.87 27.96 16.01
CA GLU A 55 -7.33 27.93 16.16
C GLU A 55 -7.81 26.48 16.37
N ALA A 56 -7.26 25.52 15.62
CA ALA A 56 -7.57 24.10 15.79
C ALA A 56 -6.98 23.51 17.09
N GLN A 57 -5.92 24.10 17.63
CA GLN A 57 -5.31 23.66 18.90
C GLN A 57 -6.07 24.16 20.14
N ALA A 58 -7.08 25.02 20.00
CA ALA A 58 -7.78 25.64 21.11
C ALA A 58 -8.54 24.64 21.99
N SER A 59 -9.05 23.57 21.41
CA SER A 59 -9.74 22.48 22.12
C SER A 59 -9.78 21.20 21.30
N SER A 60 -10.07 20.07 21.95
CA SER A 60 -10.29 18.79 21.26
C SER A 60 -11.42 18.88 20.24
N ALA A 61 -12.49 19.62 20.53
CA ALA A 61 -13.60 19.83 19.61
C ALA A 61 -13.17 20.64 18.37
N ALA A 62 -12.37 21.70 18.54
CA ALA A 62 -11.86 22.50 17.44
C ALA A 62 -10.93 21.70 16.51
N LEU A 63 -10.08 20.85 17.09
CA LEU A 63 -9.22 19.98 16.29
C LEU A 63 -10.03 18.93 15.52
N LEU A 64 -11.02 18.33 16.16
CA LEU A 64 -11.91 17.34 15.52
C LEU A 64 -12.63 17.96 14.32
N GLU A 65 -13.24 19.13 14.49
CA GLU A 65 -13.93 19.85 13.41
C GLU A 65 -12.98 20.18 12.25
N HIS A 66 -11.80 20.70 12.55
CA HIS A 66 -10.79 21.03 11.55
C HIS A 66 -10.35 19.80 10.74
N VAL A 67 -10.06 18.66 11.40
CA VAL A 67 -9.69 17.40 10.75
C VAL A 67 -10.82 16.86 9.86
N GLN A 68 -12.07 16.96 10.34
CA GLN A 68 -13.24 16.55 9.54
C GLN A 68 -13.40 17.41 8.27
N GLN A 69 -13.18 18.73 8.37
CA GLN A 69 -13.24 19.64 7.22
C GLN A 69 -12.14 19.34 6.20
N LEU A 70 -10.89 19.13 6.63
CA LEU A 70 -9.79 18.74 5.74
C LEU A 70 -10.07 17.43 5.03
N SER A 71 -10.59 16.44 5.76
CA SER A 71 -10.90 15.12 5.21
C SER A 71 -12.05 15.16 4.20
N ALA A 72 -13.10 15.94 4.48
CA ALA A 72 -14.24 16.12 3.59
C ALA A 72 -13.88 16.84 2.27
N SER A 73 -12.86 17.71 2.33
CA SER A 73 -12.39 18.50 1.18
C SER A 73 -11.29 17.80 0.38
N ASP A 74 -10.93 16.56 0.70
CA ASP A 74 -9.81 15.79 0.12
C ASP A 74 -8.48 16.58 0.08
N VAL A 75 -8.26 17.45 1.07
CA VAL A 75 -7.03 18.22 1.16
C VAL A 75 -5.89 17.36 1.68
N LYS A 76 -4.80 17.30 0.92
CA LYS A 76 -3.59 16.55 1.29
C LYS A 76 -2.71 17.37 2.25
N ASP A 77 -3.22 17.68 3.42
CA ASP A 77 -2.53 18.43 4.45
C ASP A 77 -1.46 17.58 5.16
N PRO A 78 -0.22 18.06 5.33
CA PRO A 78 0.85 17.32 6.00
C PRO A 78 0.57 17.00 7.48
N ALA A 79 -0.09 17.91 8.22
CA ALA A 79 -0.45 17.69 9.63
C ALA A 79 -1.52 16.60 9.74
N LEU A 80 -2.51 16.62 8.82
CA LEU A 80 -3.52 15.57 8.72
C LEU A 80 -2.90 14.22 8.44
N LYS A 81 -1.98 14.11 7.48
CA LYS A 81 -1.27 12.85 7.19
C LYS A 81 -0.47 12.34 8.40
N LYS A 82 0.21 13.24 9.10
CA LYS A 82 0.96 12.89 10.30
C LYS A 82 0.05 12.37 11.41
N LEU A 83 -1.10 13.02 11.63
CA LEU A 83 -2.11 12.58 12.60
C LEU A 83 -2.71 11.20 12.20
N GLN A 84 -3.07 11.01 10.93
CA GLN A 84 -3.56 9.72 10.43
C GLN A 84 -2.54 8.59 10.67
N GLY A 85 -1.26 8.84 10.41
CA GLY A 85 -0.19 7.89 10.70
C GLY A 85 -0.11 7.50 12.19
N TYR A 86 -0.29 8.47 13.11
CA TYR A 86 -0.36 8.21 14.55
C TYR A 86 -1.57 7.34 14.91
N LEU A 87 -2.76 7.69 14.42
CA LEU A 87 -4.00 6.96 14.68
C LEU A 87 -3.94 5.51 14.15
N TRP A 88 -3.40 5.31 12.96
CA TRP A 88 -3.19 3.95 12.42
C TRP A 88 -2.22 3.15 13.27
N ARG A 89 -1.07 3.73 13.62
CA ARG A 89 -0.08 3.05 14.45
C ARG A 89 -0.69 2.60 15.78
N THR A 90 -1.37 3.50 16.50
CA THR A 90 -2.02 3.16 17.77
C THR A 90 -3.12 2.11 17.61
N GLY A 91 -3.88 2.17 16.51
CA GLY A 91 -4.90 1.18 16.18
C GLY A 91 -4.34 -0.20 15.90
N TYR A 92 -3.24 -0.28 15.14
CA TYR A 92 -2.55 -1.55 14.87
C TYR A 92 -1.88 -2.12 16.12
N GLU A 93 -1.16 -1.30 16.88
CA GLU A 93 -0.46 -1.72 18.11
C GLU A 93 -1.44 -2.21 19.19
N SER A 94 -2.61 -1.56 19.30
CA SER A 94 -3.66 -2.02 20.20
C SER A 94 -4.39 -3.27 19.70
N GLY A 95 -4.28 -3.58 18.40
CA GLY A 95 -5.06 -4.63 17.73
C GLY A 95 -6.51 -4.26 17.44
N SER A 96 -6.84 -2.96 17.50
CA SER A 96 -8.16 -2.45 17.11
C SER A 96 -8.41 -2.55 15.62
N ILE A 97 -7.34 -2.57 14.83
CA ILE A 97 -7.37 -2.81 13.38
C ILE A 97 -6.27 -3.78 12.95
N VAL A 98 -6.52 -4.45 11.86
CA VAL A 98 -5.56 -5.26 11.12
C VAL A 98 -5.66 -4.90 9.64
N THR A 99 -4.63 -5.20 8.85
CA THR A 99 -4.67 -5.02 7.40
C THR A 99 -5.38 -6.20 6.76
N PRO A 100 -6.57 -6.00 6.17
CA PRO A 100 -7.26 -7.06 5.44
C PRO A 100 -6.70 -7.15 4.02
N LEU A 101 -6.05 -8.25 3.67
CA LEU A 101 -5.64 -8.53 2.29
C LEU A 101 -6.68 -9.40 1.58
N PHE A 102 -6.73 -9.31 0.25
CA PHE A 102 -7.42 -10.31 -0.55
C PHE A 102 -6.77 -11.69 -0.34
N PRO A 103 -7.55 -12.79 -0.34
CA PRO A 103 -7.08 -14.12 0.09
C PRO A 103 -5.88 -14.67 -0.69
N ASP A 104 -5.74 -14.29 -1.95
CA ASP A 104 -4.66 -14.70 -2.84
C ASP A 104 -3.34 -13.96 -2.60
N VAL A 105 -3.36 -12.78 -1.96
CA VAL A 105 -2.19 -11.88 -1.90
C VAL A 105 -1.06 -12.48 -1.07
N ALA A 106 -1.26 -12.73 0.22
CA ALA A 106 -0.17 -13.20 1.08
C ALA A 106 0.42 -14.56 0.64
N PRO A 107 -0.39 -15.57 0.24
CA PRO A 107 0.16 -16.81 -0.31
C PRO A 107 0.98 -16.60 -1.58
N ARG A 108 0.50 -15.74 -2.50
CA ARG A 108 1.18 -15.49 -3.77
C ARG A 108 2.50 -14.74 -3.59
N LEU A 109 2.54 -13.73 -2.72
CA LEU A 109 3.77 -13.01 -2.40
C LEU A 109 4.85 -13.95 -1.84
N LYS A 110 4.48 -14.85 -0.93
CA LYS A 110 5.38 -15.87 -0.38
C LYS A 110 5.89 -16.81 -1.47
N GLN A 111 4.99 -17.32 -2.31
CA GLN A 111 5.36 -18.20 -3.42
C GLN A 111 6.34 -17.51 -4.38
N TRP A 112 6.11 -16.25 -4.73
CA TRP A 112 7.04 -15.49 -5.57
C TRP A 112 8.41 -15.31 -4.91
N LYS A 113 8.42 -14.99 -3.61
CA LYS A 113 9.67 -14.88 -2.85
C LYS A 113 10.42 -16.21 -2.79
N ASP A 114 9.72 -17.31 -2.52
CA ASP A 114 10.29 -18.65 -2.45
C ASP A 114 10.82 -19.13 -3.82
N SER A 115 10.25 -18.65 -4.93
CA SER A 115 10.75 -18.88 -6.29
C SER A 115 11.94 -17.99 -6.68
N GLY A 116 12.44 -17.16 -5.76
CA GLY A 116 13.61 -16.31 -5.97
C GLY A 116 13.31 -14.94 -6.54
N LEU A 117 12.05 -14.56 -6.73
CA LEU A 117 11.68 -13.21 -7.16
C LEU A 117 11.90 -12.19 -6.04
N ARG A 118 12.38 -11.02 -6.42
CA ARG A 118 12.48 -9.87 -5.53
C ARG A 118 11.14 -9.12 -5.50
N LEU A 119 10.74 -8.66 -4.32
CA LEU A 119 9.49 -7.92 -4.15
C LEU A 119 9.78 -6.52 -3.61
N ALA A 120 9.09 -5.52 -4.15
CA ALA A 120 9.13 -4.15 -3.64
C ALA A 120 7.74 -3.52 -3.70
N ILE A 121 7.57 -2.45 -2.94
CA ILE A 121 6.32 -1.68 -2.88
C ILE A 121 6.56 -0.30 -3.49
N PHE A 122 5.62 0.18 -4.30
CA PHE A 122 5.53 1.58 -4.72
C PHE A 122 4.11 2.09 -4.51
N SER A 123 3.92 2.94 -3.51
CA SER A 123 2.59 3.43 -3.10
C SER A 123 2.60 4.94 -2.87
N SER A 124 1.45 5.59 -2.99
CA SER A 124 1.27 7.00 -2.58
C SER A 124 1.29 7.19 -1.05
N GLY A 125 1.10 6.12 -0.27
CA GLY A 125 1.30 6.09 1.16
C GLY A 125 2.79 6.14 1.52
N SER A 126 3.14 6.86 2.61
CA SER A 126 4.53 6.95 3.07
C SER A 126 5.13 5.57 3.35
N VAL A 127 6.45 5.46 3.23
CA VAL A 127 7.19 4.21 3.58
C VAL A 127 6.83 3.72 4.99
N GLU A 128 6.65 4.64 5.94
CA GLU A 128 6.22 4.29 7.31
C GLU A 128 4.84 3.62 7.32
N ALA A 129 3.88 4.18 6.58
CA ALA A 129 2.52 3.61 6.46
C ALA A 129 2.55 2.24 5.76
N GLN A 130 3.34 2.10 4.69
CA GLN A 130 3.52 0.82 3.98
C GLN A 130 4.03 -0.27 4.92
N LYS A 131 5.07 0.04 5.71
CA LYS A 131 5.65 -0.89 6.69
C LYS A 131 4.67 -1.24 7.80
N LEU A 132 3.88 -0.27 8.24
CA LEU A 132 2.85 -0.49 9.26
C LEU A 132 1.76 -1.45 8.74
N PHE A 133 1.25 -1.22 7.54
CA PHE A 133 0.25 -2.06 6.90
C PHE A 133 0.74 -3.49 6.68
N SER A 134 1.97 -3.63 6.20
CA SER A 134 2.58 -4.95 5.96
C SER A 134 2.88 -5.71 7.25
N LYS A 135 3.07 -5.00 8.38
CA LYS A 135 3.38 -5.61 9.69
C LYS A 135 2.18 -6.28 10.35
N TYR A 136 1.00 -5.76 10.14
CA TYR A 136 -0.20 -6.21 10.86
C TYR A 136 -1.24 -6.81 9.92
N VAL A 137 -0.82 -7.70 9.04
CA VAL A 137 -1.71 -8.40 8.11
C VAL A 137 -2.54 -9.43 8.87
N GLY A 138 -3.87 -9.33 8.78
CA GLY A 138 -4.79 -10.25 9.44
C GLY A 138 -4.68 -11.68 8.89
N VAL A 139 -4.60 -12.68 9.78
CA VAL A 139 -4.52 -14.10 9.42
C VAL A 139 -5.75 -14.83 9.95
N GLY A 140 -6.40 -15.59 9.07
CA GLY A 140 -7.60 -16.35 9.40
C GLY A 140 -8.88 -15.48 9.45
N LYS A 141 -9.99 -16.10 9.84
CA LYS A 141 -11.25 -15.38 10.06
C LYS A 141 -11.18 -14.57 11.36
N GLU A 142 -11.89 -13.43 11.39
CA GLU A 142 -12.14 -12.73 12.65
C GLU A 142 -12.62 -13.73 13.72
N SER A 143 -12.06 -13.58 14.93
CA SER A 143 -12.48 -14.43 16.04
C SER A 143 -13.92 -14.12 16.41
N GLU A 144 -14.81 -15.06 16.19
CA GLU A 144 -16.23 -14.98 16.61
C GLU A 144 -16.40 -14.75 18.13
N THR A 145 -15.32 -14.90 18.90
CA THR A 145 -15.29 -14.77 20.37
C THR A 145 -14.76 -13.41 20.85
N GLY A 146 -14.58 -12.41 19.98
CA GLY A 146 -14.15 -11.07 20.37
C GLY A 146 -12.66 -10.96 20.80
N GLY A 147 -11.87 -11.98 20.51
CA GLY A 147 -10.41 -11.95 20.72
C GLY A 147 -9.68 -11.15 19.64
N ARG A 148 -8.47 -10.69 19.97
CA ARG A 148 -7.58 -10.01 19.02
C ARG A 148 -7.29 -10.94 17.82
N GLN A 149 -7.53 -10.46 16.59
CA GLN A 149 -7.19 -11.21 15.40
C GLN A 149 -5.67 -11.43 15.33
N LYS A 150 -5.25 -12.64 14.94
CA LYS A 150 -3.83 -12.92 14.68
C LYS A 150 -3.34 -12.13 13.49
N THR A 151 -2.11 -11.62 13.59
CA THR A 151 -1.46 -10.91 12.50
C THR A 151 -0.16 -11.58 12.10
N GLU A 152 0.23 -11.38 10.85
CA GLU A 152 1.51 -11.78 10.27
C GLU A 152 2.25 -10.54 9.78
N ASP A 153 3.57 -10.51 9.94
CA ASP A 153 4.45 -9.47 9.41
C ASP A 153 4.98 -9.91 8.04
N LEU A 154 4.54 -9.24 6.98
CA LEU A 154 4.99 -9.46 5.61
C LEU A 154 6.15 -8.55 5.21
N ASN A 155 6.61 -7.61 6.07
CA ASN A 155 7.76 -6.75 5.73
C ASN A 155 9.00 -7.52 5.28
N PRO A 156 9.36 -8.69 5.85
CA PRO A 156 10.52 -9.44 5.41
C PRO A 156 10.49 -9.94 3.95
N LEU A 157 9.31 -9.93 3.32
CA LEU A 157 9.19 -10.28 1.90
C LEU A 157 9.70 -9.17 0.98
N PHE A 158 9.66 -7.90 1.42
CA PHE A 158 9.96 -6.75 0.58
C PHE A 158 11.39 -6.26 0.76
N GLU A 159 12.10 -6.06 -0.36
CA GLU A 159 13.46 -5.54 -0.40
C GLU A 159 13.50 -4.01 -0.57
N GLY A 160 12.41 -3.40 -1.07
CA GLY A 160 12.28 -1.96 -1.28
C GLY A 160 10.90 -1.44 -0.94
N ASN A 161 10.87 -0.22 -0.38
CA ASN A 161 9.64 0.53 -0.17
C ASN A 161 9.82 1.92 -0.80
N TYR A 162 9.00 2.20 -1.80
CA TYR A 162 9.01 3.43 -2.55
C TYR A 162 7.71 4.20 -2.36
N ASP A 163 7.84 5.52 -2.23
CA ASP A 163 6.72 6.46 -2.16
C ASP A 163 6.96 7.68 -3.05
N THR A 164 6.02 8.61 -3.06
CA THR A 164 6.13 9.81 -3.89
C THR A 164 7.22 10.79 -3.44
N ILE A 165 7.85 10.57 -2.29
CA ILE A 165 8.96 11.40 -1.78
C ILE A 165 10.29 10.84 -2.26
N ASN A 166 10.49 9.53 -2.16
CA ASN A 166 11.77 8.90 -2.48
C ASN A 166 11.87 8.40 -3.94
N ALA A 167 10.74 8.16 -4.63
CA ALA A 167 10.74 7.71 -6.02
C ALA A 167 10.09 8.71 -7.00
N GLY A 168 9.30 9.66 -6.51
CA GLY A 168 8.59 10.63 -7.34
C GLY A 168 7.14 10.26 -7.63
N PRO A 169 6.44 11.07 -8.46
CA PRO A 169 5.01 10.86 -8.75
C PRO A 169 4.75 9.56 -9.50
N LYS A 170 3.75 8.79 -9.07
CA LYS A 170 3.42 7.48 -9.67
C LYS A 170 2.90 7.54 -11.12
N MET A 171 2.53 8.71 -11.61
CA MET A 171 2.06 8.93 -12.99
C MET A 171 3.18 9.37 -13.93
N GLU A 172 4.43 9.36 -13.48
CA GLU A 172 5.59 9.76 -14.27
C GLU A 172 6.54 8.58 -14.48
N LYS A 173 6.93 8.32 -15.73
CA LYS A 173 7.84 7.23 -16.08
C LYS A 173 9.16 7.30 -15.34
N GLY A 174 9.67 8.51 -15.07
CA GLY A 174 10.94 8.72 -14.36
C GLY A 174 10.99 8.10 -12.97
N SER A 175 9.83 7.95 -12.30
CA SER A 175 9.73 7.30 -11.00
C SER A 175 10.02 5.80 -11.10
N TYR A 176 9.56 5.14 -12.14
CA TYR A 176 9.80 3.72 -12.40
C TYR A 176 11.24 3.45 -12.86
N GLU A 177 11.80 4.34 -13.70
CA GLU A 177 13.23 4.31 -14.08
C GLU A 177 14.14 4.46 -12.86
N LEU A 178 13.78 5.35 -11.91
CA LEU A 178 14.51 5.53 -10.66
C LEU A 178 14.47 4.28 -9.78
N ILE A 179 13.29 3.68 -9.61
CA ILE A 179 13.12 2.42 -8.85
C ILE A 179 14.00 1.31 -9.44
N ALA A 180 13.96 1.12 -10.76
CA ALA A 180 14.81 0.12 -11.43
C ALA A 180 16.29 0.38 -11.18
N LYS A 181 16.73 1.63 -11.30
CA LYS A 181 18.12 2.05 -11.04
C LYS A 181 18.55 1.78 -9.60
N GLU A 182 17.73 2.15 -8.62
CA GLU A 182 18.04 1.93 -7.20
C GLU A 182 18.08 0.45 -6.83
N MET A 183 17.25 -0.37 -7.46
CA MET A 183 17.28 -1.82 -7.29
C MET A 183 18.41 -2.50 -8.07
N GLY A 184 19.13 -1.76 -8.92
CA GLY A 184 20.22 -2.29 -9.75
C GLY A 184 19.73 -3.23 -10.87
N LEU A 185 18.54 -2.96 -11.43
CA LEU A 185 17.85 -3.78 -12.41
C LEU A 185 17.66 -3.05 -13.73
N LYS A 186 17.45 -3.81 -14.79
CA LYS A 186 16.89 -3.27 -16.01
C LYS A 186 15.37 -3.18 -15.88
N VAL A 187 14.77 -2.16 -16.46
CA VAL A 187 13.33 -1.90 -16.35
C VAL A 187 12.48 -3.06 -16.88
N GLU A 188 12.94 -3.73 -17.95
CA GLU A 188 12.28 -4.87 -18.56
C GLU A 188 12.25 -6.14 -17.68
N GLU A 189 13.07 -6.18 -16.63
CA GLU A 189 13.13 -7.29 -15.66
C GLU A 189 12.10 -7.12 -14.52
N ILE A 190 11.32 -6.04 -14.54
CA ILE A 190 10.38 -5.67 -13.49
C ILE A 190 8.94 -5.78 -13.98
N LEU A 191 8.11 -6.45 -13.19
CA LEU A 191 6.65 -6.41 -13.31
C LEU A 191 6.09 -5.38 -12.33
N PHE A 192 5.27 -4.46 -12.82
CA PHE A 192 4.49 -3.55 -11.97
C PHE A 192 3.01 -3.95 -11.94
N LEU A 193 2.41 -3.97 -10.75
CA LEU A 193 1.01 -4.32 -10.51
C LEU A 193 0.31 -3.14 -9.82
N SER A 194 -0.77 -2.63 -10.43
CA SER A 194 -1.59 -1.54 -9.89
C SER A 194 -3.03 -1.61 -10.42
N ASP A 195 -3.98 -1.03 -9.70
CA ASP A 195 -5.37 -0.81 -10.14
C ASP A 195 -5.55 0.51 -10.90
N ASN A 196 -4.50 1.32 -11.00
CA ASN A 196 -4.56 2.63 -11.64
C ASN A 196 -4.00 2.60 -13.06
N VAL A 197 -4.89 2.82 -14.04
CA VAL A 197 -4.54 2.83 -15.47
C VAL A 197 -3.38 3.78 -15.80
N LYS A 198 -3.34 4.98 -15.19
CA LYS A 198 -2.28 5.97 -15.46
C LYS A 198 -0.93 5.53 -14.92
N GLU A 199 -0.91 4.82 -13.81
CA GLU A 199 0.30 4.23 -13.24
C GLU A 199 0.82 3.08 -14.12
N ILE A 200 -0.09 2.22 -14.59
CA ILE A 200 0.25 1.15 -15.55
C ILE A 200 0.83 1.74 -16.84
N GLN A 201 0.26 2.82 -17.35
CA GLN A 201 0.78 3.50 -18.51
C GLN A 201 2.20 4.05 -18.28
N ALA A 202 2.42 4.77 -17.17
CA ALA A 202 3.73 5.33 -16.83
C ALA A 202 4.80 4.24 -16.64
N ALA A 203 4.45 3.10 -16.03
CA ALA A 203 5.34 1.95 -15.88
C ALA A 203 5.72 1.34 -17.24
N LYS A 204 4.74 1.17 -18.14
CA LYS A 204 4.99 0.69 -19.51
C LYS A 204 5.83 1.66 -20.33
N GLU A 205 5.61 2.97 -20.19
CA GLU A 205 6.43 4.01 -20.83
C GLU A 205 7.89 3.99 -20.34
N ALA A 206 8.13 3.58 -19.09
CA ALA A 206 9.46 3.36 -18.56
C ALA A 206 10.11 2.07 -19.09
N GLY A 207 9.34 1.16 -19.66
CA GLY A 207 9.80 -0.13 -20.19
C GLY A 207 9.53 -1.33 -19.29
N MET A 208 8.84 -1.16 -18.16
CA MET A 208 8.42 -2.27 -17.31
C MET A 208 7.31 -3.10 -17.96
N GLN A 209 7.24 -4.38 -17.63
CA GLN A 209 6.01 -5.13 -17.83
C GLN A 209 5.00 -4.65 -16.77
N ALA A 210 3.72 -4.51 -17.13
CA ALA A 210 2.73 -4.02 -16.19
C ALA A 210 1.36 -4.65 -16.44
N LEU A 211 0.68 -5.06 -15.36
CA LEU A 211 -0.67 -5.61 -15.37
C LEU A 211 -1.60 -4.76 -14.53
N LEU A 212 -2.79 -4.54 -15.07
CA LEU A 212 -3.87 -3.87 -14.36
C LEU A 212 -4.58 -4.88 -13.46
N VAL A 213 -4.67 -4.58 -12.16
CA VAL A 213 -5.33 -5.43 -11.16
C VAL A 213 -6.72 -4.87 -10.89
N ASP A 214 -7.77 -5.62 -11.25
CA ASP A 214 -9.16 -5.22 -11.02
C ASP A 214 -9.75 -6.01 -9.85
N ARG A 215 -10.05 -5.32 -8.77
CA ARG A 215 -10.59 -5.90 -7.54
C ARG A 215 -11.96 -5.33 -7.20
N PRO A 216 -12.80 -6.06 -6.46
CA PRO A 216 -14.01 -5.50 -5.91
C PRO A 216 -13.75 -4.22 -5.10
N GLY A 217 -14.35 -3.11 -5.50
CA GLY A 217 -14.17 -1.80 -4.86
C GLY A 217 -13.22 -0.86 -5.59
N ASN A 218 -12.53 -1.30 -6.65
CA ASN A 218 -11.77 -0.41 -7.53
C ASN A 218 -12.69 0.52 -8.33
N ALA A 219 -12.13 1.60 -8.85
CA ALA A 219 -12.84 2.47 -9.79
C ALA A 219 -13.21 1.69 -11.06
N PRO A 220 -14.40 1.92 -11.64
CA PRO A 220 -14.81 1.23 -12.84
C PRO A 220 -13.89 1.55 -14.01
N LEU A 221 -13.51 0.53 -14.77
CA LEU A 221 -12.69 0.63 -15.96
C LEU A 221 -13.56 0.98 -17.17
N THR A 222 -13.00 1.75 -18.09
CA THR A 222 -13.65 2.05 -19.37
C THR A 222 -13.48 0.89 -20.35
N GLU A 223 -14.30 0.86 -21.41
CA GLU A 223 -14.14 -0.12 -22.48
C GLU A 223 -12.77 -0.04 -23.19
N ASP A 224 -12.18 1.15 -23.24
CA ASP A 224 -10.87 1.38 -23.83
C ASP A 224 -9.76 0.81 -22.92
N ASP A 225 -9.87 0.99 -21.61
CA ASP A 225 -8.95 0.40 -20.63
C ASP A 225 -8.91 -1.12 -20.74
N LEU A 226 -10.09 -1.74 -20.86
CA LEU A 226 -10.24 -3.20 -21.01
C LEU A 226 -9.65 -3.74 -22.32
N LYS A 227 -9.58 -2.93 -23.38
CA LYS A 227 -8.97 -3.30 -24.66
C LYS A 227 -7.47 -3.09 -24.71
N THR A 228 -6.98 -2.10 -23.95
CA THR A 228 -5.59 -1.62 -24.04
C THR A 228 -4.67 -2.27 -23.03
N HIS A 229 -5.22 -2.70 -21.89
CA HIS A 229 -4.44 -3.24 -20.78
C HIS A 229 -4.72 -4.72 -20.53
N THR A 230 -3.67 -5.46 -20.21
CA THR A 230 -3.82 -6.84 -19.70
C THR A 230 -4.31 -6.77 -18.26
N LEU A 231 -5.48 -7.39 -18.01
CA LEU A 231 -6.19 -7.36 -16.74
C LEU A 231 -6.04 -8.69 -16.01
N VAL A 232 -5.92 -8.61 -14.69
CA VAL A 232 -6.03 -9.76 -13.76
C VAL A 232 -6.94 -9.39 -12.60
N GLN A 233 -7.75 -10.33 -12.13
CA GLN A 233 -8.65 -10.16 -10.97
C GLN A 233 -8.09 -10.84 -9.72
N SER A 234 -7.08 -11.69 -9.89
CA SER A 234 -6.37 -12.37 -8.81
C SER A 234 -4.89 -12.47 -9.15
N LEU A 235 -4.03 -12.43 -8.13
CA LEU A 235 -2.60 -12.71 -8.31
C LEU A 235 -2.35 -14.18 -8.71
N ASP A 236 -3.31 -15.06 -8.48
CA ASP A 236 -3.25 -16.45 -8.92
C ASP A 236 -3.30 -16.60 -10.45
N GLU A 237 -3.76 -15.55 -11.16
CA GLU A 237 -3.76 -15.50 -12.62
C GLU A 237 -2.42 -15.11 -13.22
N VAL A 238 -1.44 -14.68 -12.40
CA VAL A 238 -0.11 -14.24 -12.84
C VAL A 238 0.87 -15.39 -12.71
N GLU A 239 1.35 -15.92 -13.82
CA GLU A 239 2.39 -16.94 -13.87
C GLU A 239 3.70 -16.35 -14.37
N ILE A 240 4.75 -16.43 -13.56
CA ILE A 240 6.09 -15.95 -13.92
C ILE A 240 6.96 -17.17 -14.20
N VAL A 241 7.37 -17.30 -15.46
CA VAL A 241 8.26 -18.38 -15.88
C VAL A 241 9.70 -17.97 -15.61
N PRO A 242 10.42 -18.68 -14.72
CA PRO A 242 11.82 -18.39 -14.44
C PRO A 242 12.67 -18.45 -15.71
N ASN A 243 13.66 -17.57 -15.81
CA ASN A 243 14.63 -17.67 -16.90
C ASN A 243 15.46 -18.96 -16.71
N ILE A 244 15.43 -19.85 -17.67
CA ILE A 244 16.11 -21.17 -17.59
C ILE A 244 17.61 -20.99 -17.31
N ALA A 245 18.22 -19.89 -17.73
CA ALA A 245 19.62 -19.58 -17.45
C ALA A 245 19.90 -19.37 -15.95
N ASP A 246 18.97 -18.79 -15.20
CA ASP A 246 19.13 -18.52 -13.76
C ASP A 246 18.90 -19.79 -12.91
N VAL A 247 18.08 -20.70 -13.38
CA VAL A 247 17.86 -22.02 -12.75
C VAL A 247 19.11 -22.90 -12.84
N LEU A 248 19.85 -22.80 -13.94
CA LEU A 248 21.06 -23.61 -14.16
C LEU A 248 22.31 -23.06 -13.44
N MET A 249 22.32 -21.80 -13.03
CA MET A 249 23.43 -21.21 -12.25
C MET A 249 23.30 -21.45 -10.73
N ASN A 250 22.12 -21.81 -10.25
CA ASN A 250 21.84 -22.05 -8.83
C ASN A 250 21.67 -23.53 -8.47
N ALA A 251 21.89 -24.43 -9.41
CA ALA A 251 21.92 -25.89 -9.26
C ALA A 251 23.35 -26.41 -9.28
#